data_0aefccbde045fe04c9ac637666a2790d
#
_entry.id   0aefccbde045fe04c9ac637666a2790d
#
_cell.length_a   1.000
_cell.length_b   1.000
_cell.length_c   1.000
_cell.angle_alpha   90.00
_cell.angle_beta   90.00
_cell.angle_gamma   90.00
#
_symmetry.space_group_name_H-M   'P 1'
#
loop_
_entity.id
_entity.type
_entity.pdbx_description
1 polymer ?
#
loop_
_entity_poly.entity_id
_entity_poly.type
_entity_poly.pdbx_seq_one_letter_code
_entity_poly.pdbx_strand_id
1 'polypeptide(L)'
;MELNTMSFEELEARKAAIATECEAEGADLDALLEESRAINAEIEARKAAEAKKAELRSAVAAGAGTVIESAEAEERKDAKMDLTEIRKSDAYVEAFARYIKTEDDTECRALLSENATNGTVPVPEIVYDIVKNAWERDDIARRVRKAYLRGNLKVGFEISSDGAVIFTEGSGSEIDPENLVLGIVELVPASIKKVVQVSDEALDLNGGSGESFLRYLYDEVTYQIAKKAVDTLLAKIVACTQTATTTCVNVGVVTATTVNVGIVSEALATLSDQAVDPIIVMNKQTWGAFKAAQIANKFNYDPFEGLPVAFNNSLPAFSAATTGVAWMIVGDFNEGAIFNYPNGEEIDIIVDRMSLKKKDLVEVFGRQFVGIGVVGPKSFAKVVK
;
A
#
# COMPACT_ATOMS: atom_id res chain seq x y z
N MET A 1 -52.38 -42.15 -6.77
CA MET A 1 -51.32 -41.22 -7.27
C MET A 1 -50.16 -41.24 -6.28
N GLU A 2 -48.89 -41.25 -6.76
CA GLU A 2 -47.74 -41.18 -5.88
C GLU A 2 -47.44 -39.72 -5.56
N LEU A 3 -47.99 -39.22 -4.46
CA LEU A 3 -47.86 -37.82 -4.02
C LEU A 3 -46.41 -37.39 -3.80
N ASN A 4 -45.53 -38.34 -3.47
CA ASN A 4 -44.09 -38.10 -3.24
C ASN A 4 -43.31 -37.62 -4.47
N THR A 5 -43.81 -37.84 -5.69
CA THR A 5 -43.13 -37.48 -6.95
C THR A 5 -43.55 -36.13 -7.50
N MET A 6 -44.64 -35.53 -6.96
CA MET A 6 -45.19 -34.27 -7.42
C MET A 6 -44.44 -33.08 -6.85
N SER A 7 -44.27 -32.02 -7.63
CA SER A 7 -43.72 -30.76 -7.18
C SER A 7 -44.67 -30.02 -6.22
N PHE A 8 -44.19 -29.02 -5.49
CA PHE A 8 -45.03 -28.23 -4.60
C PHE A 8 -46.15 -27.48 -5.33
N GLU A 9 -45.86 -26.97 -6.52
CA GLU A 9 -46.81 -26.25 -7.37
C GLU A 9 -47.88 -27.22 -7.92
N GLU A 10 -47.52 -28.45 -8.24
CA GLU A 10 -48.47 -29.48 -8.71
C GLU A 10 -49.40 -29.94 -7.59
N LEU A 11 -48.90 -30.02 -6.32
CA LEU A 11 -49.76 -30.34 -5.19
C LEU A 11 -50.76 -29.23 -4.88
N GLU A 12 -50.35 -27.94 -5.01
CA GLU A 12 -51.31 -26.83 -4.86
C GLU A 12 -52.32 -26.77 -6.01
N ALA A 13 -51.87 -27.02 -7.25
CA ALA A 13 -52.76 -27.10 -8.40
C ALA A 13 -53.79 -28.24 -8.25
N ARG A 14 -53.36 -29.43 -7.76
CA ARG A 14 -54.27 -30.56 -7.49
C ARG A 14 -55.27 -30.25 -6.39
N LYS A 15 -54.83 -29.54 -5.33
CA LYS A 15 -55.73 -29.09 -4.28
C LYS A 15 -56.80 -28.13 -4.79
N ALA A 16 -56.44 -27.20 -5.71
CA ALA A 16 -57.41 -26.32 -6.35
C ALA A 16 -58.39 -27.08 -7.27
N ALA A 17 -57.91 -28.11 -7.97
CA ALA A 17 -58.75 -28.97 -8.79
C ALA A 17 -59.78 -29.76 -7.92
N ILE A 18 -59.37 -30.32 -6.78
CA ILE A 18 -60.27 -31.00 -5.83
C ILE A 18 -61.39 -30.05 -5.36
N ALA A 19 -61.09 -28.77 -5.14
CA ALA A 19 -62.11 -27.78 -4.75
C ALA A 19 -63.17 -27.56 -5.82
N THR A 20 -62.79 -27.64 -7.10
CA THR A 20 -63.75 -27.55 -8.22
C THR A 20 -64.50 -28.88 -8.49
N GLU A 21 -63.82 -30.01 -8.26
CA GLU A 21 -64.41 -31.35 -8.41
C GLU A 21 -65.46 -31.67 -7.33
N CYS A 22 -65.34 -31.09 -6.14
CA CYS A 22 -66.35 -31.16 -5.05
C CYS A 22 -67.71 -30.55 -5.42
N GLU A 23 -67.77 -29.59 -6.36
CA GLU A 23 -69.02 -28.93 -6.80
C GLU A 23 -69.73 -29.67 -7.91
N ALA A 24 -69.14 -30.75 -8.46
CA ALA A 24 -69.73 -31.54 -9.55
C ALA A 24 -70.81 -32.51 -9.02
N GLU A 25 -71.99 -32.58 -9.71
CA GLU A 25 -73.05 -33.55 -9.38
C GLU A 25 -72.55 -34.99 -9.54
N GLY A 26 -72.51 -35.75 -8.41
CA GLY A 26 -72.06 -37.12 -8.36
C GLY A 26 -70.66 -37.39 -7.94
N ALA A 27 -69.93 -36.35 -7.38
CA ALA A 27 -68.59 -36.48 -6.86
C ALA A 27 -68.55 -37.41 -5.63
N ASP A 28 -67.55 -38.29 -5.57
CA ASP A 28 -67.27 -39.10 -4.37
C ASP A 28 -66.54 -38.23 -3.34
N LEU A 29 -67.33 -37.59 -2.48
CA LEU A 29 -66.85 -36.64 -1.48
C LEU A 29 -65.88 -37.26 -0.45
N ASP A 30 -66.06 -38.55 -0.11
CA ASP A 30 -65.18 -39.23 0.85
C ASP A 30 -63.78 -39.48 0.25
N ALA A 31 -63.70 -39.89 -1.00
CA ALA A 31 -62.45 -40.12 -1.68
C ALA A 31 -61.66 -38.79 -1.90
N LEU A 32 -62.36 -37.70 -2.29
CA LEU A 32 -61.77 -36.39 -2.49
C LEU A 32 -61.29 -35.78 -1.12
N LEU A 33 -62.00 -36.09 -0.03
CA LEU A 33 -61.61 -35.63 1.29
C LEU A 33 -60.34 -36.32 1.81
N GLU A 34 -60.21 -37.64 1.55
CA GLU A 34 -58.98 -38.39 1.87
C GLU A 34 -57.80 -37.93 1.00
N GLU A 35 -57.99 -37.66 -0.28
CA GLU A 35 -56.94 -37.15 -1.14
C GLU A 35 -56.52 -35.76 -0.69
N SER A 36 -57.43 -34.86 -0.35
CA SER A 36 -57.11 -33.52 0.19
C SER A 36 -56.33 -33.56 1.48
N ARG A 37 -56.67 -34.50 2.40
CA ARG A 37 -55.94 -34.70 3.65
C ARG A 37 -54.52 -35.21 3.39
N ALA A 38 -54.33 -36.12 2.45
CA ALA A 38 -53.03 -36.65 2.10
C ALA A 38 -52.13 -35.57 1.47
N ILE A 39 -52.68 -34.74 0.60
CA ILE A 39 -51.96 -33.59 0.00
C ILE A 39 -51.55 -32.58 1.05
N ASN A 40 -52.45 -32.21 1.97
CA ASN A 40 -52.12 -31.28 3.04
C ASN A 40 -51.04 -31.85 4.00
N ALA A 41 -51.08 -33.17 4.31
CA ALA A 41 -50.05 -33.81 5.10
C ALA A 41 -48.66 -33.77 4.44
N GLU A 42 -48.60 -34.00 3.13
CA GLU A 42 -47.36 -33.94 2.38
C GLU A 42 -46.81 -32.52 2.29
N ILE A 43 -47.64 -31.51 2.07
CA ILE A 43 -47.26 -30.11 2.06
C ILE A 43 -46.67 -29.70 3.42
N GLU A 44 -47.31 -30.07 4.53
CA GLU A 44 -46.84 -29.79 5.89
C GLU A 44 -45.52 -30.51 6.22
N ALA A 45 -45.36 -31.74 5.75
CA ALA A 45 -44.13 -32.52 5.92
C ALA A 45 -42.97 -31.87 5.19
N ARG A 46 -43.19 -31.37 3.94
CA ARG A 46 -42.15 -30.66 3.17
C ARG A 46 -41.80 -29.32 3.77
N LYS A 47 -42.77 -28.53 4.25
CA LYS A 47 -42.53 -27.28 4.96
C LYS A 47 -41.73 -27.50 6.24
N ALA A 48 -42.06 -28.54 7.01
CA ALA A 48 -41.30 -28.89 8.21
C ALA A 48 -39.88 -29.34 7.90
N ALA A 49 -39.65 -30.04 6.77
CA ALA A 49 -38.33 -30.44 6.33
C ALA A 49 -37.48 -29.21 5.87
N GLU A 50 -38.11 -28.25 5.19
CA GLU A 50 -37.42 -26.99 4.83
C GLU A 50 -37.11 -26.13 6.03
N ALA A 51 -38.02 -26.01 7.00
CA ALA A 51 -37.78 -25.31 8.24
C ALA A 51 -36.60 -25.92 9.03
N LYS A 52 -36.54 -27.26 9.12
CA LYS A 52 -35.40 -27.95 9.72
C LYS A 52 -34.09 -27.73 8.97
N LYS A 53 -34.13 -27.70 7.64
CA LYS A 53 -32.94 -27.38 6.83
C LYS A 53 -32.48 -25.92 7.04
N ALA A 54 -33.42 -24.98 7.16
CA ALA A 54 -33.12 -23.58 7.46
C ALA A 54 -32.54 -23.42 8.87
N GLU A 55 -33.11 -24.11 9.86
CA GLU A 55 -32.60 -24.13 11.24
C GLU A 55 -31.18 -24.74 11.31
N LEU A 56 -30.94 -25.85 10.60
CA LEU A 56 -29.62 -26.46 10.51
C LEU A 56 -28.62 -25.53 9.83
N ARG A 57 -29.02 -24.84 8.76
CA ARG A 57 -28.16 -23.84 8.11
C ARG A 57 -27.83 -22.68 9.02
N SER A 58 -28.80 -22.19 9.77
CA SER A 58 -28.57 -21.11 10.75
C SER A 58 -27.69 -21.55 11.94
N ALA A 59 -27.88 -22.79 12.42
CA ALA A 59 -27.05 -23.37 13.48
C ALA A 59 -25.61 -23.60 13.02
N VAL A 60 -25.40 -24.04 11.78
CA VAL A 60 -24.08 -24.20 11.18
C VAL A 60 -23.43 -22.83 10.96
N ALA A 61 -24.19 -21.83 10.49
CA ALA A 61 -23.70 -20.47 10.32
C ALA A 61 -23.36 -19.79 11.67
N ALA A 62 -24.07 -20.16 12.76
CA ALA A 62 -23.82 -19.65 14.11
C ALA A 62 -22.71 -20.42 14.86
N GLY A 63 -22.08 -21.44 14.24
CA GLY A 63 -21.04 -22.22 14.89
C GLY A 63 -21.50 -23.12 16.04
N ALA A 64 -22.81 -23.38 16.17
CA ALA A 64 -23.40 -24.17 17.25
C ALA A 64 -23.36 -25.70 17.01
N GLY A 65 -22.64 -26.15 15.97
CA GLY A 65 -22.44 -27.60 15.72
C GLY A 65 -21.36 -28.16 16.64
N THR A 66 -21.71 -29.18 17.45
CA THR A 66 -20.71 -30.01 18.12
C THR A 66 -19.92 -30.78 17.10
N VAL A 67 -18.61 -30.46 17.01
CA VAL A 67 -17.67 -31.13 16.13
C VAL A 67 -17.49 -32.56 16.60
N ILE A 68 -17.94 -33.54 15.84
CA ILE A 68 -17.55 -34.94 16.04
C ILE A 68 -16.15 -35.05 15.47
N GLU A 69 -15.14 -35.13 16.33
CA GLU A 69 -13.75 -35.40 15.97
C GLU A 69 -13.65 -36.76 15.29
N SER A 70 -13.52 -36.74 13.96
CA SER A 70 -13.03 -37.87 13.19
C SER A 70 -11.65 -37.52 12.65
N ALA A 71 -10.74 -38.48 12.63
CA ALA A 71 -9.37 -38.32 12.13
C ALA A 71 -9.28 -37.74 10.68
N GLU A 72 -10.35 -37.83 9.90
CA GLU A 72 -10.47 -37.20 8.57
C GLU A 72 -10.83 -35.70 8.61
N ALA A 73 -11.23 -35.16 9.81
CA ALA A 73 -11.54 -33.74 9.94
C ALA A 73 -10.30 -32.89 10.27
N GLU A 74 -9.23 -33.48 10.80
CA GLU A 74 -7.97 -32.77 11.02
C GLU A 74 -7.27 -32.42 9.68
N GLU A 75 -7.23 -33.32 8.72
CA GLU A 75 -6.67 -33.03 7.39
C GLU A 75 -7.47 -31.96 6.62
N ARG A 76 -8.75 -31.76 6.93
CA ARG A 76 -9.60 -30.75 6.28
C ARG A 76 -9.61 -29.38 6.99
N LYS A 77 -9.18 -29.31 8.26
CA LYS A 77 -9.00 -28.03 8.96
C LYS A 77 -7.77 -27.28 8.44
N ASP A 78 -6.71 -28.00 8.10
CA ASP A 78 -5.48 -27.40 7.56
C ASP A 78 -5.65 -26.84 6.13
N ALA A 79 -6.66 -27.29 5.39
CA ALA A 79 -6.91 -26.88 4.01
C ALA A 79 -7.70 -25.56 3.85
N LYS A 80 -8.06 -24.86 4.92
CA LYS A 80 -8.87 -23.62 4.88
C LYS A 80 -8.47 -22.50 5.83
N MET A 81 -7.32 -22.58 6.46
CA MET A 81 -6.74 -21.38 7.03
C MET A 81 -6.31 -20.47 5.88
N ASP A 82 -6.84 -19.26 5.85
CA ASP A 82 -6.43 -18.26 4.88
C ASP A 82 -4.90 -18.07 5.05
N LEU A 83 -4.15 -18.10 3.94
CA LEU A 83 -2.70 -17.90 3.94
C LEU A 83 -2.28 -16.68 4.79
N THR A 84 -3.15 -15.68 4.85
CA THR A 84 -2.99 -14.48 5.67
C THR A 84 -3.04 -14.78 7.17
N GLU A 85 -3.92 -15.68 7.62
CA GLU A 85 -4.02 -16.05 9.03
C GLU A 85 -2.84 -16.92 9.49
N ILE A 86 -2.38 -17.82 8.62
CA ILE A 86 -1.18 -18.64 8.89
C ILE A 86 0.04 -17.73 9.04
N ARG A 87 0.20 -16.74 8.16
CA ARG A 87 1.31 -15.78 8.19
C ARG A 87 1.30 -14.85 9.42
N LYS A 88 0.16 -14.71 10.10
CA LYS A 88 0.00 -13.97 11.37
C LYS A 88 0.32 -14.81 12.61
N SER A 89 0.31 -16.12 12.49
CA SER A 89 0.49 -17.01 13.64
C SER A 89 1.90 -16.92 14.22
N ASP A 90 2.02 -16.95 15.55
CA ASP A 90 3.30 -16.96 16.25
C ASP A 90 4.16 -18.16 15.83
N ALA A 91 3.52 -19.31 15.57
CA ALA A 91 4.20 -20.51 15.06
C ALA A 91 4.90 -20.26 13.71
N TYR A 92 4.24 -19.52 12.80
CA TYR A 92 4.85 -19.19 11.51
C TYR A 92 5.98 -18.16 11.65
N VAL A 93 5.83 -17.18 12.53
CA VAL A 93 6.87 -16.17 12.84
C VAL A 93 8.12 -16.86 13.43
N GLU A 94 7.94 -17.81 14.33
CA GLU A 94 9.05 -18.60 14.90
C GLU A 94 9.70 -19.52 13.88
N ALA A 95 8.91 -20.20 13.05
CA ALA A 95 9.43 -21.04 11.97
C ALA A 95 10.21 -20.20 10.96
N PHE A 96 9.72 -19.01 10.62
CA PHE A 96 10.42 -18.10 9.72
C PHE A 96 11.70 -17.52 10.36
N ALA A 97 11.70 -17.25 11.66
CA ALA A 97 12.90 -16.85 12.39
C ALA A 97 13.95 -17.97 12.39
N ARG A 98 13.53 -19.24 12.52
CA ARG A 98 14.42 -20.40 12.37
C ARG A 98 14.92 -20.54 10.94
N TYR A 99 14.06 -20.36 9.94
CA TYR A 99 14.47 -20.33 8.54
C TYR A 99 15.58 -19.30 8.29
N ILE A 100 15.45 -18.09 8.82
CA ILE A 100 16.51 -17.06 8.72
C ILE A 100 17.80 -17.53 9.38
N LYS A 101 17.72 -18.30 10.49
CA LYS A 101 18.89 -18.81 11.21
C LYS A 101 19.54 -20.06 10.57
N THR A 102 18.72 -20.96 10.01
CA THR A 102 19.18 -22.31 9.59
C THR A 102 19.15 -22.52 8.08
N GLU A 103 18.51 -21.62 7.31
CA GLU A 103 18.16 -21.78 5.89
C GLU A 103 17.26 -23.00 5.60
N ASP A 104 16.74 -23.64 6.65
CA ASP A 104 15.80 -24.76 6.53
C ASP A 104 14.36 -24.21 6.49
N ASP A 105 13.73 -24.30 5.33
CA ASP A 105 12.38 -23.83 5.08
C ASP A 105 11.28 -24.88 5.32
N THR A 106 11.68 -26.07 5.77
CA THR A 106 10.80 -27.24 5.93
C THR A 106 9.63 -26.94 6.87
N GLU A 107 9.88 -26.30 8.02
CA GLU A 107 8.85 -25.95 8.99
C GLU A 107 7.89 -24.87 8.45
N CYS A 108 8.42 -23.86 7.76
CA CYS A 108 7.60 -22.81 7.14
C CYS A 108 6.67 -23.39 6.07
N ARG A 109 7.18 -24.29 5.23
CA ARG A 109 6.41 -24.95 4.18
C ARG A 109 5.36 -25.90 4.75
N ALA A 110 5.68 -26.62 5.82
CA ALA A 110 4.75 -27.50 6.51
C ALA A 110 3.55 -26.71 7.08
N LEU A 111 3.79 -25.53 7.64
CA LEU A 111 2.72 -24.66 8.16
C LEU A 111 1.86 -24.05 7.05
N LEU A 112 2.44 -23.79 5.87
CA LEU A 112 1.71 -23.27 4.71
C LEU A 112 0.97 -24.34 3.93
N SER A 113 1.13 -25.63 4.27
CA SER A 113 0.59 -26.77 3.53
C SER A 113 0.96 -26.77 2.04
N GLU A 114 2.07 -26.14 1.68
CA GLU A 114 2.55 -26.04 0.31
C GLU A 114 3.60 -27.12 0.00
N ASN A 115 3.26 -28.03 -0.90
CA ASN A 115 4.22 -28.99 -1.48
C ASN A 115 5.09 -28.37 -2.60
N ALA A 116 5.16 -27.05 -2.70
CA ALA A 116 5.88 -26.36 -3.76
C ALA A 116 7.40 -26.42 -3.51
N THR A 117 8.08 -27.14 -4.34
CA THR A 117 9.55 -27.28 -4.32
C THR A 117 10.26 -26.03 -4.86
N ASN A 118 9.53 -25.11 -5.48
CA ASN A 118 10.06 -23.91 -6.13
C ASN A 118 9.31 -22.66 -5.66
N GLY A 119 9.98 -21.77 -4.96
CA GLY A 119 9.50 -20.47 -4.53
C GLY A 119 10.12 -20.03 -3.21
N THR A 120 10.28 -18.73 -3.01
CA THR A 120 10.66 -18.12 -1.73
C THR A 120 9.53 -18.28 -0.72
N VAL A 121 9.88 -18.60 0.51
CA VAL A 121 8.92 -18.68 1.63
C VAL A 121 8.32 -17.29 1.84
N PRO A 122 6.98 -17.13 1.87
CA PRO A 122 6.36 -15.83 2.04
C PRO A 122 6.71 -15.23 3.41
N VAL A 123 6.92 -13.92 3.43
CA VAL A 123 7.27 -13.17 4.63
C VAL A 123 6.09 -13.14 5.60
N PRO A 124 6.30 -13.28 6.94
CA PRO A 124 5.26 -13.13 7.93
C PRO A 124 4.54 -11.77 7.84
N GLU A 125 3.26 -11.72 8.19
CA GLU A 125 2.48 -10.47 8.07
C GLU A 125 2.94 -9.38 9.04
N ILE A 126 3.47 -9.75 10.20
CA ILE A 126 4.09 -8.82 11.14
C ILE A 126 5.21 -8.00 10.48
N VAL A 127 5.93 -8.58 9.54
CA VAL A 127 6.97 -7.90 8.77
C VAL A 127 6.37 -6.93 7.77
N TYR A 128 5.26 -7.29 7.13
CA TYR A 128 4.53 -6.40 6.24
C TYR A 128 4.08 -5.13 6.98
N ASP A 129 3.55 -5.26 8.18
CA ASP A 129 3.16 -4.12 9.02
C ASP A 129 4.37 -3.24 9.39
N ILE A 130 5.54 -3.82 9.66
CA ILE A 130 6.77 -3.07 9.91
C ILE A 130 7.18 -2.28 8.68
N VAL A 131 7.15 -2.89 7.50
CA VAL A 131 7.45 -2.23 6.22
C VAL A 131 6.52 -1.05 5.99
N LYS A 132 5.21 -1.26 6.13
CA LYS A 132 4.21 -0.20 6.01
C LYS A 132 4.46 0.94 6.99
N ASN A 133 4.71 0.61 8.26
CA ASN A 133 4.98 1.59 9.30
C ASN A 133 6.27 2.40 9.03
N ALA A 134 7.30 1.82 8.41
CA ALA A 134 8.51 2.55 8.08
C ALA A 134 8.28 3.65 7.04
N TRP A 135 7.46 3.38 6.01
CA TRP A 135 7.03 4.38 5.03
C TRP A 135 6.12 5.45 5.65
N GLU A 136 5.28 5.06 6.61
CA GLU A 136 4.39 5.99 7.32
C GLU A 136 5.13 6.87 8.34
N ARG A 137 6.27 6.42 8.87
CA ARG A 137 7.12 7.21 9.79
C ARG A 137 7.83 8.36 9.11
N ASP A 138 8.12 8.25 7.82
CA ASP A 138 8.74 9.35 7.06
C ASP A 138 7.64 10.25 6.50
N ASP A 139 7.56 11.47 7.01
CA ASP A 139 6.55 12.46 6.60
C ASP A 139 6.58 12.76 5.10
N ILE A 140 7.74 12.62 4.47
CA ILE A 140 7.92 12.85 3.04
C ILE A 140 7.40 11.64 2.25
N ALA A 141 7.85 10.42 2.62
CA ALA A 141 7.45 9.20 1.92
C ALA A 141 5.94 8.97 1.93
N ARG A 142 5.28 9.32 3.04
CA ARG A 142 3.81 9.22 3.20
C ARG A 142 3.05 10.10 2.23
N ARG A 143 3.61 11.27 1.87
CA ARG A 143 2.94 12.26 1.02
C ARG A 143 3.16 12.02 -0.47
N VAL A 144 4.18 11.26 -0.84
CA VAL A 144 4.49 10.96 -2.25
C VAL A 144 3.46 10.00 -2.84
N ARG A 145 2.98 10.31 -4.03
CA ARG A 145 2.05 9.45 -4.77
C ARG A 145 2.73 8.13 -5.17
N LYS A 146 2.05 7.02 -4.96
CA LYS A 146 2.54 5.68 -5.28
C LYS A 146 1.90 5.15 -6.56
N ALA A 147 2.68 4.43 -7.36
CA ALA A 147 2.25 3.72 -8.57
C ALA A 147 2.82 2.29 -8.56
N TYR A 148 2.11 1.36 -9.19
CA TYR A 148 2.45 -0.07 -9.18
C TYR A 148 2.53 -0.63 -10.61
N LEU A 149 3.19 0.10 -11.50
CA LEU A 149 3.32 -0.30 -12.90
C LEU A 149 4.58 -1.12 -13.11
N ARG A 150 4.42 -2.29 -13.73
CA ARG A 150 5.55 -3.15 -14.11
C ARG A 150 6.31 -2.51 -15.27
N GLY A 151 7.59 -2.23 -15.05
CA GLY A 151 8.47 -1.61 -16.05
C GLY A 151 8.67 -0.11 -15.85
N ASN A 152 9.16 0.55 -16.87
CA ASN A 152 9.43 1.98 -16.85
C ASN A 152 8.12 2.77 -16.98
N LEU A 153 7.89 3.66 -16.01
CA LEU A 153 6.77 4.60 -16.07
C LEU A 153 7.23 5.87 -16.80
N LYS A 154 6.50 6.24 -17.84
CA LYS A 154 6.72 7.51 -18.57
C LYS A 154 5.58 8.46 -18.28
N VAL A 155 5.90 9.62 -17.75
CA VAL A 155 4.94 10.67 -17.44
C VAL A 155 5.23 11.86 -18.36
N GLY A 156 4.24 12.20 -19.18
CA GLY A 156 4.31 13.40 -20.04
C GLY A 156 3.95 14.65 -19.23
N PHE A 157 4.63 15.75 -19.52
CA PHE A 157 4.30 17.07 -18.99
C PHE A 157 4.47 18.14 -20.07
N GLU A 158 3.77 19.23 -19.91
CA GLU A 158 3.85 20.38 -20.80
C GLU A 158 4.98 21.32 -20.35
N ILE A 159 5.83 21.69 -21.29
CA ILE A 159 6.98 22.58 -21.02
C ILE A 159 6.55 24.04 -21.13
N SER A 160 5.70 24.37 -22.10
CA SER A 160 5.17 25.71 -22.32
C SER A 160 3.75 25.65 -22.86
N SER A 161 2.92 26.59 -22.43
CA SER A 161 1.56 26.81 -22.92
C SER A 161 1.31 28.31 -23.03
N ASP A 162 0.78 28.73 -24.15
CA ASP A 162 0.42 30.14 -24.40
C ASP A 162 -0.98 30.46 -23.83
N GLY A 163 -1.71 29.43 -23.38
CA GLY A 163 -3.03 29.56 -22.81
C GLY A 163 -4.13 29.78 -23.83
N ALA A 164 -5.37 29.90 -23.37
CA ALA A 164 -6.52 30.11 -24.20
C ALA A 164 -6.71 31.60 -24.53
N VAL A 165 -7.07 31.91 -25.77
CA VAL A 165 -7.36 33.27 -26.23
C VAL A 165 -8.87 33.48 -26.31
N ILE A 166 -9.35 34.64 -25.85
CA ILE A 166 -10.77 35.06 -26.04
C ILE A 166 -10.87 35.57 -27.47
N PHE A 167 -11.62 34.85 -28.28
CA PHE A 167 -11.95 35.30 -29.64
C PHE A 167 -13.14 36.27 -29.63
N THR A 168 -12.94 37.42 -30.27
CA THR A 168 -14.03 38.40 -30.45
C THR A 168 -14.47 38.35 -31.92
N GLU A 169 -15.68 37.96 -32.20
CA GLU A 169 -16.24 37.88 -33.53
C GLU A 169 -16.19 39.25 -34.21
N GLY A 170 -15.77 39.28 -35.47
CA GLY A 170 -15.66 40.51 -36.27
C GLY A 170 -14.38 41.32 -36.04
N SER A 171 -13.44 40.87 -35.22
CA SER A 171 -12.15 41.58 -35.03
C SER A 171 -11.22 41.49 -36.22
N GLY A 172 -11.43 40.53 -37.15
CA GLY A 172 -10.54 40.26 -38.29
C GLY A 172 -9.18 39.64 -37.89
N SER A 173 -8.99 39.32 -36.60
CA SER A 173 -7.78 38.69 -36.09
C SER A 173 -7.90 37.19 -36.21
N GLU A 174 -6.86 36.53 -36.72
CA GLU A 174 -6.72 35.07 -36.68
C GLU A 174 -6.19 34.65 -35.29
N ILE A 175 -6.60 33.46 -34.86
CA ILE A 175 -6.00 32.84 -33.70
C ILE A 175 -4.75 32.10 -34.11
N ASP A 176 -3.58 32.52 -33.63
CA ASP A 176 -2.33 31.83 -33.89
C ASP A 176 -2.31 30.44 -33.25
N PRO A 177 -1.97 29.37 -34.01
CA PRO A 177 -1.88 28.03 -33.43
C PRO A 177 -0.66 27.94 -32.52
N GLU A 178 -0.88 27.39 -31.32
CA GLU A 178 0.19 27.11 -30.37
C GLU A 178 1.03 25.90 -30.83
N ASN A 179 2.34 26.00 -30.69
CA ASN A 179 3.24 24.86 -30.81
C ASN A 179 3.43 24.20 -29.44
N LEU A 180 2.65 23.13 -29.16
CA LEU A 180 2.73 22.40 -27.93
C LEU A 180 4.11 21.73 -27.77
N VAL A 181 4.85 22.12 -26.73
CA VAL A 181 6.15 21.53 -26.41
C VAL A 181 5.99 20.62 -25.20
N LEU A 182 6.13 19.31 -25.45
CA LEU A 182 5.98 18.27 -24.43
C LEU A 182 7.34 17.75 -23.96
N GLY A 183 7.45 17.49 -22.66
CA GLY A 183 8.53 16.73 -22.04
C GLY A 183 8.05 15.38 -21.53
N ILE A 184 8.96 14.44 -21.34
CA ILE A 184 8.66 13.11 -20.79
C ILE A 184 9.66 12.81 -19.68
N VAL A 185 9.14 12.65 -18.46
CA VAL A 185 9.94 12.11 -17.34
C VAL A 185 9.82 10.59 -17.36
N GLU A 186 10.94 9.92 -17.45
CA GLU A 186 11.01 8.46 -17.40
C GLU A 186 11.47 8.01 -15.99
N LEU A 187 10.62 7.25 -15.32
CA LEU A 187 10.92 6.61 -14.04
C LEU A 187 11.43 5.19 -14.33
N VAL A 188 12.75 5.02 -14.33
CA VAL A 188 13.38 3.70 -14.44
C VAL A 188 13.51 3.12 -13.05
N PRO A 189 12.88 1.96 -12.74
CA PRO A 189 13.02 1.30 -11.46
C PRO A 189 14.46 0.89 -11.20
N ALA A 190 14.99 1.30 -10.05
CA ALA A 190 16.31 0.93 -9.58
C ALA A 190 16.20 0.06 -8.31
N SER A 191 17.17 -0.82 -8.12
CA SER A 191 17.23 -1.66 -6.92
C SER A 191 17.93 -0.92 -5.79
N ILE A 192 17.20 -0.63 -4.71
CA ILE A 192 17.77 -0.16 -3.46
C ILE A 192 18.07 -1.38 -2.60
N LYS A 193 19.29 -1.47 -2.09
CA LYS A 193 19.78 -2.65 -1.37
C LYS A 193 20.40 -2.24 -0.04
N LYS A 194 20.12 -3.01 1.01
CA LYS A 194 20.77 -2.90 2.31
C LYS A 194 21.28 -4.26 2.72
N VAL A 195 22.54 -4.33 3.15
CA VAL A 195 23.16 -5.55 3.69
C VAL A 195 23.42 -5.33 5.16
N VAL A 196 23.04 -6.31 5.97
CA VAL A 196 23.34 -6.36 7.40
C VAL A 196 24.11 -7.64 7.65
N GLN A 197 25.30 -7.53 8.25
CA GLN A 197 26.12 -8.67 8.64
C GLN A 197 25.94 -8.91 10.13
N VAL A 198 25.64 -10.14 10.50
CA VAL A 198 25.43 -10.56 11.89
C VAL A 198 26.35 -11.75 12.16
N SER A 199 27.00 -11.78 13.31
CA SER A 199 27.78 -12.94 13.74
C SER A 199 26.87 -14.14 14.00
N ASP A 200 27.28 -15.32 13.58
CA ASP A 200 26.53 -16.57 13.80
C ASP A 200 26.36 -16.83 15.32
N GLU A 201 27.40 -16.57 16.11
CA GLU A 201 27.32 -16.63 17.59
C GLU A 201 26.27 -15.66 18.16
N ALA A 202 26.15 -14.44 17.60
CA ALA A 202 25.16 -13.47 18.07
C ALA A 202 23.72 -13.91 17.75
N LEU A 203 23.53 -14.65 16.68
CA LEU A 203 22.23 -15.26 16.34
C LEU A 203 21.86 -16.38 17.33
N ASP A 204 22.83 -17.17 17.77
CA ASP A 204 22.62 -18.30 18.69
C ASP A 204 22.47 -17.83 20.15
N LEU A 205 23.21 -16.80 20.58
CA LEU A 205 23.16 -16.23 21.94
C LEU A 205 21.86 -15.46 22.20
N ASN A 206 21.22 -14.90 21.19
CA ASN A 206 19.92 -14.27 21.32
C ASN A 206 18.80 -15.32 21.40
N GLY A 207 18.83 -16.19 22.38
CA GLY A 207 17.76 -17.15 22.70
C GLY A 207 16.44 -16.48 23.12
N GLY A 208 16.27 -15.19 22.86
CA GLY A 208 15.03 -14.45 22.93
C GLY A 208 14.11 -14.78 21.76
N SER A 209 12.85 -14.49 21.91
CA SER A 209 11.82 -14.76 20.92
C SER A 209 12.26 -14.38 19.51
N GLY A 210 12.12 -15.30 18.55
CA GLY A 210 12.44 -15.07 17.15
C GLY A 210 11.77 -13.81 16.58
N GLU A 211 10.64 -13.43 17.13
CA GLU A 211 9.94 -12.18 16.82
C GLU A 211 10.78 -10.92 17.08
N SER A 212 11.44 -10.81 18.24
CA SER A 212 12.24 -9.61 18.56
C SER A 212 13.43 -9.45 17.62
N PHE A 213 14.06 -10.55 17.22
CA PHE A 213 15.13 -10.54 16.24
C PHE A 213 14.66 -10.13 14.85
N LEU A 214 13.55 -10.70 14.39
CA LEU A 214 12.95 -10.35 13.12
C LEU A 214 12.55 -8.88 13.08
N ARG A 215 11.86 -8.37 14.10
CA ARG A 215 11.48 -6.96 14.20
C ARG A 215 12.69 -6.05 14.05
N TYR A 216 13.74 -6.29 14.82
CA TYR A 216 14.97 -5.49 14.74
C TYR A 216 15.56 -5.49 13.33
N LEU A 217 15.70 -6.67 12.72
CA LEU A 217 16.28 -6.82 11.41
C LEU A 217 15.47 -6.08 10.33
N TYR A 218 14.15 -6.29 10.35
CA TYR A 218 13.26 -5.69 9.37
C TYR A 218 13.11 -4.19 9.58
N ASP A 219 13.02 -3.71 10.82
CA ASP A 219 12.98 -2.28 11.14
C ASP A 219 14.21 -1.55 10.59
N GLU A 220 15.41 -2.10 10.81
CA GLU A 220 16.65 -1.48 10.32
C GLU A 220 16.74 -1.49 8.80
N VAL A 221 16.49 -2.63 8.16
CA VAL A 221 16.56 -2.77 6.71
C VAL A 221 15.53 -1.88 6.03
N THR A 222 14.29 -1.92 6.50
CA THR A 222 13.18 -1.17 5.92
C THR A 222 13.37 0.33 6.07
N TYR A 223 13.74 0.78 7.27
CA TYR A 223 14.01 2.19 7.54
C TYR A 223 15.09 2.76 6.62
N GLN A 224 16.21 2.05 6.44
CA GLN A 224 17.30 2.52 5.60
C GLN A 224 16.93 2.54 4.11
N ILE A 225 16.13 1.57 3.65
CA ILE A 225 15.65 1.54 2.27
C ILE A 225 14.69 2.70 2.01
N ALA A 226 13.70 2.93 2.89
CA ALA A 226 12.76 4.03 2.79
C ALA A 226 13.49 5.39 2.80
N LYS A 227 14.40 5.59 3.75
CA LYS A 227 15.23 6.79 3.83
C LYS A 227 16.02 7.01 2.55
N LYS A 228 16.65 5.97 1.99
CA LYS A 228 17.43 6.11 0.74
C LYS A 228 16.55 6.49 -0.45
N ALA A 229 15.31 5.99 -0.52
CA ALA A 229 14.37 6.37 -1.57
C ALA A 229 14.01 7.86 -1.47
N VAL A 230 13.72 8.37 -0.26
CA VAL A 230 13.45 9.79 -0.03
C VAL A 230 14.68 10.65 -0.34
N ASP A 231 15.87 10.27 0.13
CA ASP A 231 17.11 10.99 -0.15
C ASP A 231 17.38 11.08 -1.67
N THR A 232 17.07 10.01 -2.41
CA THR A 232 17.20 9.98 -3.88
C THR A 232 16.18 10.92 -4.55
N LEU A 233 14.94 10.98 -4.03
CA LEU A 233 13.92 11.91 -4.50
C LEU A 233 14.36 13.35 -4.30
N LEU A 234 14.83 13.71 -3.09
CA LEU A 234 15.31 15.06 -2.79
C LEU A 234 16.49 15.43 -3.68
N ALA A 235 17.42 14.50 -3.91
CA ALA A 235 18.54 14.73 -4.83
C ALA A 235 18.07 15.01 -6.27
N LYS A 236 17.03 14.31 -6.75
CA LYS A 236 16.42 14.57 -8.06
C LYS A 236 15.75 15.95 -8.12
N ILE A 237 15.03 16.35 -7.08
CA ILE A 237 14.45 17.72 -7.00
C ILE A 237 15.55 18.78 -7.04
N VAL A 238 16.64 18.59 -6.30
CA VAL A 238 17.77 19.51 -6.29
C VAL A 238 18.45 19.58 -7.65
N ALA A 239 18.52 18.47 -8.40
CA ALA A 239 19.11 18.42 -9.74
C ALA A 239 18.26 19.14 -10.81
N CYS A 240 16.94 19.25 -10.62
CA CYS A 240 16.07 19.97 -11.55
C CYS A 240 16.39 21.47 -11.59
N THR A 241 16.15 22.11 -12.73
CA THR A 241 16.45 23.53 -12.95
C THR A 241 15.19 24.39 -13.00
N GLN A 242 15.36 25.70 -12.98
CA GLN A 242 14.24 26.65 -13.09
C GLN A 242 13.54 26.56 -14.45
N THR A 243 14.27 26.18 -15.50
CA THR A 243 13.73 25.98 -16.84
C THR A 243 13.48 24.50 -17.06
N ALA A 244 12.27 24.14 -17.50
CA ALA A 244 11.94 22.77 -17.87
C ALA A 244 12.79 22.31 -19.06
N THR A 245 13.14 21.03 -19.05
CA THR A 245 13.81 20.37 -20.18
C THR A 245 12.93 19.22 -20.68
N THR A 246 13.27 18.61 -21.80
CA THR A 246 12.50 17.47 -22.34
C THR A 246 12.43 16.26 -21.39
N THR A 247 13.30 16.20 -20.37
CA THR A 247 13.44 15.06 -19.44
C THR A 247 13.27 15.43 -17.97
N CYS A 248 13.15 16.71 -17.64
CA CYS A 248 13.01 17.18 -16.28
C CYS A 248 12.06 18.37 -16.20
N VAL A 249 11.14 18.32 -15.25
CA VAL A 249 10.22 19.41 -14.94
C VAL A 249 10.95 20.62 -14.35
N ASN A 250 10.35 21.79 -14.46
CA ASN A 250 10.88 23.00 -13.82
C ASN A 250 10.58 23.03 -12.32
N VAL A 251 11.55 23.56 -11.57
CA VAL A 251 11.49 23.75 -10.12
C VAL A 251 11.81 25.20 -9.79
N GLY A 252 11.03 25.83 -8.89
CA GLY A 252 11.34 27.17 -8.41
C GLY A 252 12.73 27.25 -7.79
N VAL A 253 13.46 28.35 -8.02
CA VAL A 253 14.77 28.57 -7.42
C VAL A 253 14.79 29.91 -6.72
N VAL A 254 15.03 29.89 -5.41
CA VAL A 254 15.21 31.09 -4.58
C VAL A 254 16.63 31.11 -4.07
N THR A 255 17.32 32.24 -4.19
CA THR A 255 18.69 32.40 -3.69
C THR A 255 18.66 33.19 -2.38
N ALA A 256 19.20 32.60 -1.30
CA ALA A 256 19.23 33.24 0.02
C ALA A 256 20.60 33.09 0.67
N THR A 257 21.30 34.17 0.83
CA THR A 257 22.62 34.25 1.46
C THR A 257 22.59 34.35 2.97
N THR A 258 21.41 34.66 3.54
CA THR A 258 21.15 34.74 4.98
C THR A 258 19.83 34.06 5.30
N VAL A 259 19.69 33.55 6.52
CA VAL A 259 18.40 33.02 6.96
C VAL A 259 17.49 34.22 7.31
N ASN A 260 16.48 34.40 6.50
CA ASN A 260 15.46 35.44 6.62
C ASN A 260 14.07 34.80 6.76
N VAL A 261 13.19 35.46 7.52
CA VAL A 261 11.84 34.99 7.80
C VAL A 261 10.96 34.95 6.54
N GLY A 262 11.23 35.82 5.56
CA GLY A 262 10.47 35.90 4.31
C GLY A 262 10.84 34.87 3.23
N ILE A 263 11.89 34.06 3.43
CA ILE A 263 12.35 33.09 2.42
C ILE A 263 11.30 32.04 2.10
N VAL A 264 10.52 31.64 3.10
CA VAL A 264 9.45 30.64 2.88
C VAL A 264 8.36 31.21 1.99
N SER A 265 7.94 32.46 2.21
CA SER A 265 6.96 33.15 1.37
C SER A 265 7.49 33.33 -0.06
N GLU A 266 8.77 33.68 -0.22
CA GLU A 266 9.43 33.78 -1.55
C GLU A 266 9.43 32.42 -2.27
N ALA A 267 9.71 31.33 -1.54
CA ALA A 267 9.68 29.98 -2.10
C ALA A 267 8.26 29.58 -2.50
N LEU A 268 7.26 29.84 -1.67
CA LEU A 268 5.85 29.57 -1.96
C LEU A 268 5.38 30.34 -3.22
N ALA A 269 5.81 31.58 -3.39
CA ALA A 269 5.44 32.39 -4.55
C ALA A 269 5.96 31.83 -5.89
N THR A 270 6.91 30.90 -5.87
CA THR A 270 7.43 30.23 -7.08
C THR A 270 6.70 28.94 -7.43
N LEU A 271 5.84 28.45 -6.53
CA LEU A 271 5.05 27.24 -6.76
C LEU A 271 3.90 27.48 -7.73
N SER A 272 3.41 26.41 -8.34
CA SER A 272 2.18 26.41 -9.12
C SER A 272 0.95 26.55 -8.19
N ASP A 273 -0.11 27.18 -8.68
CA ASP A 273 -1.42 27.24 -8.00
C ASP A 273 -2.04 25.84 -7.75
N GLN A 274 -1.52 24.82 -8.42
CA GLN A 274 -1.93 23.41 -8.24
C GLN A 274 -1.32 22.74 -7.02
N ALA A 275 -0.27 23.32 -6.41
CA ALA A 275 0.37 22.83 -5.20
C ALA A 275 -0.48 23.16 -3.96
N VAL A 276 -1.37 22.25 -3.58
CA VAL A 276 -2.40 22.49 -2.54
C VAL A 276 -1.87 22.23 -1.12
N ASP A 277 -1.00 21.24 -0.92
CA ASP A 277 -0.47 20.84 0.40
C ASP A 277 1.07 20.89 0.45
N PRO A 278 1.67 22.07 0.33
CA PRO A 278 3.11 22.21 0.36
C PRO A 278 3.67 21.92 1.77
N ILE A 279 4.82 21.25 1.82
CA ILE A 279 5.60 21.04 3.03
C ILE A 279 7.00 21.63 2.88
N ILE A 280 7.63 21.91 3.99
CA ILE A 280 9.01 22.43 4.05
C ILE A 280 9.92 21.28 4.46
N VAL A 281 10.95 21.00 3.64
CA VAL A 281 11.98 20.00 3.95
C VAL A 281 13.30 20.70 4.21
N MET A 282 13.89 20.50 5.37
CA MET A 282 15.16 21.10 5.75
C MET A 282 15.93 20.26 6.79
N ASN A 283 17.18 20.63 7.01
CA ASN A 283 17.96 20.09 8.12
C ASN A 283 17.52 20.71 9.46
N LYS A 284 17.55 19.94 10.54
CA LYS A 284 17.15 20.39 11.88
C LYS A 284 18.01 21.58 12.40
N GLN A 285 19.27 21.65 11.99
CA GLN A 285 20.13 22.81 12.32
C GLN A 285 19.66 24.09 11.60
N THR A 286 19.19 23.98 10.36
CA THR A 286 18.61 25.11 9.61
C THR A 286 17.32 25.60 10.28
N TRP A 287 16.46 24.68 10.73
CA TRP A 287 15.28 25.04 11.52
C TRP A 287 15.64 25.85 12.77
N GLY A 288 16.68 25.41 13.49
CA GLY A 288 17.21 26.16 14.65
C GLY A 288 17.67 27.58 14.27
N ALA A 289 18.30 27.72 13.10
CA ALA A 289 18.73 29.03 12.61
C ALA A 289 17.54 29.97 12.29
N PHE A 290 16.44 29.45 11.72
CA PHE A 290 15.19 30.21 11.52
C PHE A 290 14.61 30.67 12.87
N LYS A 291 14.53 29.79 13.86
CA LYS A 291 14.02 30.15 15.19
C LYS A 291 14.92 31.17 15.90
N ALA A 292 16.24 31.07 15.74
CA ALA A 292 17.16 32.08 16.24
C ALA A 292 16.98 33.45 15.55
N ALA A 293 16.80 33.46 14.23
CA ALA A 293 16.52 34.69 13.47
C ALA A 293 15.17 35.30 13.88
N GLN A 294 14.15 34.49 14.12
CA GLN A 294 12.86 34.94 14.66
C GLN A 294 13.00 35.67 16.00
N ILE A 295 13.74 35.08 16.92
CA ILE A 295 13.97 35.65 18.24
C ILE A 295 14.79 36.98 18.14
N ALA A 296 15.85 36.99 17.34
CA ALA A 296 16.71 38.15 17.15
C ALA A 296 15.97 39.36 16.57
N ASN A 297 15.02 39.10 15.66
CA ASN A 297 14.24 40.16 15.01
C ASN A 297 12.94 40.51 15.76
N LYS A 298 12.67 39.90 16.92
CA LYS A 298 11.44 40.07 17.71
C LYS A 298 10.17 39.83 16.87
N PHE A 299 10.23 38.85 15.98
CA PHE A 299 9.17 38.58 15.03
C PHE A 299 8.11 37.67 15.65
N ASN A 300 6.86 38.15 15.77
CA ASN A 300 5.78 37.43 16.45
C ASN A 300 5.10 36.36 15.58
N TYR A 301 5.39 36.31 14.28
CA TYR A 301 4.81 35.33 13.37
C TYR A 301 5.67 34.10 13.24
N ASP A 302 5.04 32.96 12.92
CA ASP A 302 5.78 31.76 12.61
C ASP A 302 6.50 31.89 11.24
N PRO A 303 7.83 31.71 11.19
CA PRO A 303 8.59 31.85 9.96
C PRO A 303 8.20 30.78 8.90
N PHE A 304 7.44 29.77 9.28
CA PHE A 304 6.99 28.68 8.40
C PHE A 304 5.54 28.81 7.96
N GLU A 305 4.85 29.90 8.35
CA GLU A 305 3.48 30.21 7.93
C GLU A 305 2.45 29.11 8.23
N GLY A 306 2.70 28.29 9.26
CA GLY A 306 1.84 27.14 9.63
C GLY A 306 2.04 25.90 8.77
N LEU A 307 2.99 25.92 7.81
CA LEU A 307 3.29 24.75 6.98
C LEU A 307 4.00 23.66 7.80
N PRO A 308 3.71 22.38 7.52
CA PRO A 308 4.42 21.29 8.16
C PRO A 308 5.89 21.26 7.74
N VAL A 309 6.77 21.02 8.71
CA VAL A 309 8.23 20.95 8.49
C VAL A 309 8.69 19.51 8.67
N ALA A 310 9.21 18.93 7.61
CA ALA A 310 9.86 17.62 7.63
C ALA A 310 11.38 17.77 7.71
N PHE A 311 12.01 16.94 8.53
CA PHE A 311 13.45 17.00 8.74
C PHE A 311 14.15 15.89 7.95
N ASN A 312 15.10 16.28 7.09
CA ASN A 312 15.94 15.32 6.38
C ASN A 312 17.40 15.80 6.37
N ASN A 313 18.32 14.90 6.75
CA ASN A 313 19.74 15.18 6.81
C ASN A 313 20.47 15.04 5.46
N SER A 314 19.79 14.64 4.39
CA SER A 314 20.39 14.65 3.04
C SER A 314 20.58 16.06 2.52
N LEU A 315 19.77 17.02 3.01
CA LEU A 315 19.99 18.44 2.77
C LEU A 315 21.02 18.98 3.78
N PRO A 316 22.03 19.73 3.32
CA PRO A 316 23.01 20.31 4.21
C PRO A 316 22.36 21.38 5.10
N ALA A 317 22.88 21.57 6.29
CA ALA A 317 22.51 22.72 7.11
C ALA A 317 22.90 24.02 6.40
N PHE A 318 22.15 25.11 6.62
CA PHE A 318 22.46 26.42 6.04
C PHE A 318 23.90 26.86 6.32
N SER A 319 24.42 26.62 7.55
CA SER A 319 25.78 26.93 7.95
C SER A 319 26.84 26.17 7.16
N ALA A 320 26.54 24.93 6.75
CA ALA A 320 27.45 24.07 5.99
C ALA A 320 27.25 24.15 4.47
N ALA A 321 26.14 24.73 4.00
CA ALA A 321 25.88 24.91 2.60
C ALA A 321 26.85 25.92 1.97
N THR A 322 27.35 25.58 0.78
CA THR A 322 28.16 26.48 -0.05
C THR A 322 27.30 27.14 -1.12
N THR A 323 27.83 28.16 -1.78
CA THR A 323 27.13 28.89 -2.86
C THR A 323 26.60 27.95 -3.94
N GLY A 324 25.31 28.09 -4.30
CA GLY A 324 24.63 27.26 -5.27
C GLY A 324 24.09 25.92 -4.74
N VAL A 325 24.37 25.55 -3.51
CA VAL A 325 23.87 24.31 -2.90
C VAL A 325 22.52 24.55 -2.24
N ALA A 326 21.55 23.69 -2.56
CA ALA A 326 20.22 23.73 -1.97
C ALA A 326 20.27 23.23 -0.51
N TRP A 327 19.66 24.00 0.40
CA TRP A 327 19.60 23.69 1.82
C TRP A 327 18.17 23.59 2.37
N MET A 328 17.17 23.98 1.57
CA MET A 328 15.75 23.84 1.89
C MET A 328 14.98 23.56 0.59
N ILE A 329 13.94 22.77 0.70
CA ILE A 329 12.97 22.49 -0.37
C ILE A 329 11.59 22.78 0.20
N VAL A 330 10.76 23.47 -0.57
CA VAL A 330 9.35 23.70 -0.27
C VAL A 330 8.54 23.15 -1.44
N GLY A 331 7.48 22.39 -1.18
CA GLY A 331 6.64 21.93 -2.27
C GLY A 331 5.64 20.84 -1.90
N ASP A 332 4.79 20.53 -2.84
CA ASP A 332 3.77 19.50 -2.73
C ASP A 332 4.29 18.16 -3.30
N PHE A 333 4.51 17.22 -2.41
CA PHE A 333 5.05 15.90 -2.76
C PHE A 333 4.00 14.99 -3.39
N ASN A 334 2.71 15.22 -3.14
CA ASN A 334 1.63 14.44 -3.73
C ASN A 334 1.46 14.76 -5.23
N GLU A 335 1.51 16.03 -5.58
CA GLU A 335 1.40 16.47 -6.97
C GLU A 335 2.71 16.30 -7.72
N GLY A 336 3.83 16.66 -7.07
CA GLY A 336 5.13 16.81 -7.71
C GLY A 336 5.95 15.54 -7.84
N ALA A 337 5.69 14.48 -7.07
CA ALA A 337 6.54 13.30 -7.00
C ALA A 337 5.78 11.98 -7.13
N ILE A 338 6.43 10.97 -7.73
CA ILE A 338 5.88 9.61 -7.83
C ILE A 338 6.94 8.58 -7.45
N PHE A 339 6.54 7.61 -6.61
CA PHE A 339 7.24 6.35 -6.41
C PHE A 339 6.53 5.24 -7.20
N ASN A 340 7.22 4.60 -8.13
CA ASN A 340 6.72 3.43 -8.84
C ASN A 340 7.34 2.16 -8.27
N TYR A 341 6.50 1.25 -7.77
CA TYR A 341 6.87 -0.06 -7.22
C TYR A 341 6.46 -1.17 -8.17
N PRO A 342 7.31 -1.61 -9.12
CA PRO A 342 6.93 -2.60 -10.13
C PRO A 342 6.63 -3.99 -9.56
N ASN A 343 7.19 -4.33 -8.41
CA ASN A 343 6.98 -5.60 -7.70
C ASN A 343 6.11 -5.46 -6.44
N GLY A 344 5.47 -4.31 -6.23
CA GLY A 344 4.81 -3.97 -4.97
C GLY A 344 5.74 -3.28 -3.98
N GLU A 345 5.20 -2.91 -2.81
CA GLU A 345 5.97 -2.25 -1.74
C GLU A 345 6.79 -3.24 -0.90
N GLU A 346 6.70 -4.52 -1.20
CA GLU A 346 7.41 -5.57 -0.46
C GLU A 346 8.92 -5.47 -0.64
N ILE A 347 9.63 -5.75 0.44
CA ILE A 347 11.10 -5.82 0.46
C ILE A 347 11.49 -7.29 0.41
N ASP A 348 12.22 -7.68 -0.63
CA ASP A 348 12.80 -9.01 -0.72
C ASP A 348 13.93 -9.11 0.30
N ILE A 349 13.83 -10.05 1.24
CA ILE A 349 14.91 -10.35 2.18
C ILE A 349 15.52 -11.71 1.84
N ILE A 350 16.82 -11.71 1.63
CA ILE A 350 17.62 -12.88 1.29
C ILE A 350 18.68 -13.04 2.38
N VAL A 351 18.79 -14.25 2.92
CA VAL A 351 19.81 -14.61 3.91
C VAL A 351 20.91 -15.41 3.21
N ASP A 352 22.16 -14.97 3.32
CA ASP A 352 23.30 -15.66 2.76
C ASP A 352 24.28 -16.07 3.88
N ARG A 353 24.34 -17.37 4.13
CA ARG A 353 25.26 -17.99 5.09
C ARG A 353 26.53 -18.54 4.44
N MET A 354 26.52 -18.68 3.10
CA MET A 354 27.60 -19.38 2.39
C MET A 354 28.75 -18.47 2.02
N SER A 355 28.48 -17.25 1.59
CA SER A 355 29.51 -16.32 1.11
C SER A 355 30.51 -15.91 2.18
N LEU A 356 30.09 -15.77 3.42
CA LEU A 356 30.94 -15.33 4.54
C LEU A 356 31.19 -16.41 5.61
N LYS A 357 30.88 -17.65 5.34
CA LYS A 357 31.09 -18.78 6.27
C LYS A 357 32.51 -18.86 6.86
N LYS A 358 33.52 -18.46 6.10
CA LYS A 358 34.92 -18.42 6.58
C LYS A 358 35.18 -17.30 7.61
N LYS A 359 34.30 -16.33 7.73
CA LYS A 359 34.37 -15.20 8.66
C LYS A 359 33.40 -15.33 9.83
N ASP A 360 32.67 -16.45 9.91
CA ASP A 360 31.63 -16.67 10.91
C ASP A 360 30.56 -15.57 10.94
N LEU A 361 30.17 -15.13 9.74
CA LEU A 361 29.18 -14.07 9.53
C LEU A 361 28.06 -14.56 8.61
N VAL A 362 26.85 -14.16 8.95
CA VAL A 362 25.65 -14.32 8.13
C VAL A 362 25.29 -12.97 7.53
N GLU A 363 25.07 -12.91 6.23
CA GLU A 363 24.58 -11.70 5.55
C GLU A 363 23.07 -11.77 5.37
N VAL A 364 22.39 -10.73 5.84
CA VAL A 364 20.98 -10.51 5.56
C VAL A 364 20.86 -9.36 4.59
N PHE A 365 20.26 -9.63 3.45
CA PHE A 365 20.21 -8.77 2.31
C PHE A 365 18.77 -8.33 2.02
N GLY A 366 18.47 -7.05 2.22
CA GLY A 366 17.19 -6.47 1.83
C GLY A 366 17.30 -5.78 0.47
N ARG A 367 16.29 -5.99 -0.37
CA ARG A 367 16.20 -5.40 -1.71
C ARG A 367 14.79 -4.92 -2.00
N GLN A 368 14.68 -3.73 -2.58
CA GLN A 368 13.43 -3.20 -3.11
C GLN A 368 13.66 -2.53 -4.46
N PHE A 369 12.73 -2.74 -5.38
CA PHE A 369 12.74 -2.05 -6.66
C PHE A 369 11.81 -0.84 -6.61
N VAL A 370 12.36 0.35 -6.85
CA VAL A 370 11.59 1.58 -6.87
C VAL A 370 12.01 2.49 -8.01
N GLY A 371 11.05 2.97 -8.78
CA GLY A 371 11.21 4.04 -9.77
C GLY A 371 10.85 5.37 -9.12
N ILE A 372 11.78 6.31 -9.05
CA ILE A 372 11.60 7.59 -8.39
C ILE A 372 11.58 8.69 -9.45
N GLY A 373 10.58 9.57 -9.42
CA GLY A 373 10.47 10.67 -10.39
C GLY A 373 9.86 11.93 -9.82
N VAL A 374 10.30 13.06 -10.37
CA VAL A 374 9.71 14.38 -10.19
C VAL A 374 8.91 14.67 -11.44
N VAL A 375 7.58 14.82 -11.31
CA VAL A 375 6.65 14.84 -12.44
C VAL A 375 5.80 16.11 -12.53
N GLY A 376 5.57 16.80 -11.41
CA GLY A 376 4.77 18.02 -11.38
C GLY A 376 5.58 19.26 -11.72
N PRO A 377 5.21 20.02 -12.79
CA PRO A 377 5.84 21.30 -13.10
C PRO A 377 5.58 22.32 -11.99
N LYS A 378 6.61 23.03 -11.52
CA LYS A 378 6.53 24.04 -10.46
C LYS A 378 5.86 23.55 -9.15
N SER A 379 5.85 22.24 -8.91
CA SER A 379 5.36 21.69 -7.63
C SER A 379 6.37 21.81 -6.51
N PHE A 380 7.63 22.12 -6.83
CA PHE A 380 8.72 22.30 -5.87
C PHE A 380 9.43 23.62 -6.07
N ALA A 381 9.93 24.17 -4.97
CA ALA A 381 10.86 25.27 -4.92
C ALA A 381 12.08 24.85 -4.09
N LYS A 382 13.28 25.06 -4.60
CA LYS A 382 14.53 24.86 -3.84
C LYS A 382 15.14 26.19 -3.48
N VAL A 383 15.64 26.27 -2.23
CA VAL A 383 16.36 27.44 -1.75
C VAL A 383 17.84 27.12 -1.74
N VAL A 384 18.61 27.89 -2.50
CA VAL A 384 20.05 27.75 -2.64
C VAL A 384 20.78 28.91 -1.94
N LYS A 385 22.02 28.66 -1.55
CA LYS A 385 22.84 29.69 -0.89
C LYS A 385 23.62 30.55 -1.88
#